data_80a486467ae4a1ce931d2a4e0706977e
#
_entry.id   80a486467ae4a1ce931d2a4e0706977e
#
_cell.length_a   1.000
_cell.length_b   1.000
_cell.length_c   1.000
_cell.angle_alpha   90.00
_cell.angle_beta   90.00
_cell.angle_gamma   90.00
#
_symmetry.space_group_name_H-M   'P 1'
#
loop_
_entity.id
_entity.type
_entity.pdbx_description
1 polymer ?
#
loop_
_entity_poly.entity_id
_entity_poly.type
_entity_poly.pdbx_seq_one_letter_code
_entity_poly.pdbx_strand_id
1 'polypeptide(L)'
;MSRGAINAYAWSVNHPDQVSCIYGDNAAIMPESLAKIAELARHDVPLLSICGSEDFLYEKNTLSIENIYLQMGGRMTILVKEGTAHHPHSLRDPSPIVDWVVKNVAQATPLPDFIDDGFIRSYYYNPENSYLYLKEENTWMTARGPGYTPYYEQYEVEGKSRYGVSSMVIIAPNKSAAGKPWVFRSDRMDRNALVDQALLAQGYHIVITPLTAQSGAVMEQWDGVYKMLTDHGFSKKPILEGSGVNAGECFAWAMENPGKVSAIYAVNPVMRSLMTKKNLFDGLSPIAKEGVPLLIVSGSQDPWFKEHTKVIEQHYKKLGGKLKIVVKEGQGHFIKIDPEVIVAQITKY
;
A
#
# COMPACT_ATOMS: atom_id res chain seq x y z
N MET A 1 -17.19 -1.61 -4.92
CA MET A 1 -17.95 -2.72 -5.54
C MET A 1 -18.63 -3.52 -4.43
N SER A 2 -19.87 -3.99 -4.65
CA SER A 2 -20.63 -4.83 -3.73
C SER A 2 -20.59 -4.30 -2.27
N ARG A 3 -20.22 -5.13 -1.29
CA ARG A 3 -20.09 -4.74 0.12
C ARG A 3 -19.07 -3.63 0.37
N GLY A 4 -18.03 -3.51 -0.46
CA GLY A 4 -17.08 -2.40 -0.35
C GLY A 4 -17.70 -1.03 -0.59
N ALA A 5 -18.81 -0.97 -1.34
CA ALA A 5 -19.57 0.26 -1.55
C ALA A 5 -20.26 0.78 -0.28
N ILE A 6 -20.55 -0.10 0.69
CA ILE A 6 -21.14 0.28 1.98
C ILE A 6 -20.26 1.34 2.66
N ASN A 7 -18.97 1.07 2.76
CA ASN A 7 -18.03 1.99 3.42
C ASN A 7 -17.86 3.28 2.63
N ALA A 8 -17.81 3.18 1.29
CA ALA A 8 -17.71 4.35 0.42
C ALA A 8 -18.93 5.29 0.62
N TYR A 9 -20.15 4.75 0.55
CA TYR A 9 -21.35 5.55 0.80
C TYR A 9 -21.41 6.08 2.23
N ALA A 10 -21.09 5.25 3.24
CA ALA A 10 -21.13 5.68 4.64
C ALA A 10 -20.18 6.85 4.91
N TRP A 11 -19.01 6.84 4.29
CA TRP A 11 -18.08 7.95 4.41
C TRP A 11 -18.55 9.17 3.61
N SER A 12 -18.92 8.97 2.36
CA SER A 12 -19.28 10.05 1.42
C SER A 12 -20.47 10.87 1.88
N VAL A 13 -21.52 10.25 2.42
CA VAL A 13 -22.69 10.98 2.92
C VAL A 13 -22.42 11.83 4.17
N ASN A 14 -21.32 11.57 4.87
CA ASN A 14 -20.88 12.37 6.01
C ASN A 14 -19.78 13.38 5.63
N HIS A 15 -19.21 13.29 4.43
CA HIS A 15 -18.15 14.16 3.92
C HIS A 15 -18.39 14.55 2.45
N PRO A 16 -19.60 15.05 2.11
CA PRO A 16 -19.99 15.27 0.72
C PRO A 16 -19.16 16.36 0.02
N ASP A 17 -18.62 17.30 0.76
CA ASP A 17 -17.72 18.36 0.31
C ASP A 17 -16.33 17.85 -0.13
N GLN A 18 -15.99 16.64 0.26
CA GLN A 18 -14.70 16.00 -0.07
C GLN A 18 -14.84 14.96 -1.20
N VAL A 19 -16.01 14.91 -1.86
CA VAL A 19 -16.31 13.89 -2.88
C VAL A 19 -16.59 14.56 -4.21
N SER A 20 -15.77 14.29 -5.21
CA SER A 20 -15.99 14.78 -6.58
C SER A 20 -17.05 13.98 -7.33
N CYS A 21 -17.05 12.66 -7.21
CA CYS A 21 -18.02 11.76 -7.81
C CYS A 21 -17.97 10.39 -7.12
N ILE A 22 -19.01 9.57 -7.31
CA ILE A 22 -19.03 8.19 -6.80
C ILE A 22 -19.32 7.23 -7.96
N TYR A 23 -18.45 6.23 -8.12
CA TYR A 23 -18.69 5.07 -8.97
C TYR A 23 -19.00 3.85 -8.10
N GLY A 24 -20.17 3.28 -8.30
CA GLY A 24 -20.64 2.06 -7.65
C GLY A 24 -20.85 0.93 -8.64
N ASP A 25 -20.36 -0.27 -8.32
CA ASP A 25 -20.53 -1.46 -9.16
C ASP A 25 -21.20 -2.56 -8.33
N ASN A 26 -22.43 -2.94 -8.75
CA ASN A 26 -23.31 -3.80 -7.96
C ASN A 26 -23.30 -3.39 -6.49
N ALA A 27 -23.47 -2.08 -6.25
CA ALA A 27 -23.18 -1.45 -4.98
C ALA A 27 -24.24 -1.77 -3.92
N ALA A 28 -23.78 -2.17 -2.74
CA ALA A 28 -24.61 -2.23 -1.55
C ALA A 28 -24.57 -0.90 -0.78
N ILE A 29 -25.70 -0.50 -0.23
CA ILE A 29 -25.82 0.66 0.68
C ILE A 29 -26.60 0.26 1.93
N MET A 30 -26.17 0.78 3.07
CA MET A 30 -26.88 0.56 4.32
C MET A 30 -28.04 1.57 4.47
N PRO A 31 -29.14 1.21 5.17
CA PRO A 31 -30.27 2.09 5.35
C PRO A 31 -29.91 3.47 5.93
N GLU A 32 -28.94 3.51 6.84
CA GLU A 32 -28.47 4.73 7.48
C GLU A 32 -27.79 5.68 6.47
N SER A 33 -27.03 5.12 5.53
CA SER A 33 -26.38 5.88 4.46
C SER A 33 -27.39 6.29 3.39
N LEU A 34 -28.35 5.43 3.08
CA LEU A 34 -29.42 5.73 2.13
C LEU A 34 -30.29 6.89 2.64
N ALA A 35 -30.58 6.92 3.94
CA ALA A 35 -31.33 8.04 4.57
C ALA A 35 -30.62 9.39 4.45
N LYS A 36 -29.28 9.39 4.29
CA LYS A 36 -28.45 10.59 4.14
C LYS A 36 -28.03 10.85 2.69
N ILE A 37 -28.47 10.07 1.73
CA ILE A 37 -27.99 10.16 0.34
C ILE A 37 -28.26 11.54 -0.29
N ALA A 38 -29.29 12.25 0.21
CA ALA A 38 -29.62 13.60 -0.18
C ALA A 38 -28.51 14.62 0.08
N GLU A 39 -27.61 14.37 1.04
CA GLU A 39 -26.47 15.24 1.29
C GLU A 39 -25.52 15.30 0.09
N LEU A 40 -25.30 14.16 -0.57
CA LEU A 40 -24.52 14.13 -1.80
C LEU A 40 -25.17 14.93 -2.94
N ALA A 41 -26.51 14.87 -3.06
CA ALA A 41 -27.22 15.65 -4.06
C ALA A 41 -27.12 17.17 -3.80
N ARG A 42 -27.18 17.58 -2.53
CA ARG A 42 -27.01 19.01 -2.13
C ARG A 42 -25.63 19.56 -2.46
N HIS A 43 -24.62 18.69 -2.50
CA HIS A 43 -23.24 19.04 -2.85
C HIS A 43 -22.91 18.76 -4.33
N ASP A 44 -23.94 18.51 -5.15
CA ASP A 44 -23.82 18.23 -6.58
C ASP A 44 -22.84 17.08 -6.94
N VAL A 45 -22.72 16.08 -6.06
CA VAL A 45 -21.85 14.93 -6.27
C VAL A 45 -22.47 13.96 -7.29
N PRO A 46 -21.95 13.79 -8.49
CA PRO A 46 -22.52 12.88 -9.47
C PRO A 46 -22.31 11.41 -9.08
N LEU A 47 -23.31 10.57 -9.37
CA LEU A 47 -23.25 9.13 -9.14
C LEU A 47 -23.23 8.37 -10.45
N LEU A 48 -22.36 7.37 -10.58
CA LEU A 48 -22.41 6.34 -11.61
C LEU A 48 -22.66 5.00 -10.93
N SER A 49 -23.71 4.29 -11.34
CA SER A 49 -23.94 2.91 -10.91
C SER A 49 -23.87 1.98 -12.11
N ILE A 50 -23.11 0.90 -11.97
CA ILE A 50 -23.11 -0.22 -12.89
C ILE A 50 -23.68 -1.41 -12.15
N CYS A 51 -24.65 -2.09 -12.76
CA CYS A 51 -25.31 -3.24 -12.13
C CYS A 51 -25.80 -4.24 -13.18
N GLY A 52 -25.90 -5.50 -12.75
CA GLY A 52 -26.58 -6.51 -13.55
C GLY A 52 -28.08 -6.36 -13.44
N SER A 53 -28.83 -6.63 -14.53
CA SER A 53 -30.30 -6.60 -14.50
C SER A 53 -30.91 -7.69 -13.61
N GLU A 54 -30.15 -8.78 -13.36
CA GLU A 54 -30.52 -9.90 -12.51
C GLU A 54 -29.81 -9.87 -11.13
N ASP A 55 -29.15 -8.74 -10.80
CA ASP A 55 -28.50 -8.57 -9.50
C ASP A 55 -29.54 -8.39 -8.39
N PHE A 56 -29.41 -9.16 -7.31
CA PHE A 56 -30.30 -9.06 -6.14
C PHE A 56 -30.24 -7.71 -5.41
N LEU A 57 -29.21 -6.88 -5.69
CA LEU A 57 -29.06 -5.52 -5.18
C LEU A 57 -29.65 -4.46 -6.12
N TYR A 58 -30.04 -4.82 -7.35
CA TYR A 58 -30.49 -3.85 -8.35
C TYR A 58 -31.68 -3.03 -7.86
N GLU A 59 -32.76 -3.69 -7.51
CA GLU A 59 -33.97 -2.99 -7.04
C GLU A 59 -33.78 -2.33 -5.68
N LYS A 60 -33.19 -3.08 -4.74
CA LYS A 60 -33.08 -2.68 -3.32
C LYS A 60 -32.10 -1.55 -3.09
N ASN A 61 -31.06 -1.45 -3.89
CA ASN A 61 -30.01 -0.44 -3.71
C ASN A 61 -29.95 0.53 -4.88
N THR A 62 -29.69 0.05 -6.10
CA THR A 62 -29.47 0.94 -7.25
C THR A 62 -30.70 1.78 -7.55
N LEU A 63 -31.88 1.16 -7.72
CA LEU A 63 -33.11 1.92 -8.02
C LEU A 63 -33.60 2.74 -6.81
N SER A 64 -33.38 2.28 -5.59
CA SER A 64 -33.70 3.06 -4.40
C SER A 64 -32.84 4.33 -4.27
N ILE A 65 -31.54 4.21 -4.56
CA ILE A 65 -30.64 5.38 -4.64
C ILE A 65 -31.12 6.33 -5.74
N GLU A 66 -31.34 5.81 -6.94
CA GLU A 66 -31.78 6.59 -8.09
C GLU A 66 -33.02 7.42 -7.77
N ASN A 67 -34.07 6.76 -7.28
CA ASN A 67 -35.34 7.39 -6.99
C ASN A 67 -35.18 8.57 -5.99
N ILE A 68 -34.48 8.34 -4.88
CA ILE A 68 -34.26 9.39 -3.87
C ILE A 68 -33.35 10.49 -4.45
N TYR A 69 -32.28 10.09 -5.13
CA TYR A 69 -31.25 11.01 -5.58
C TYR A 69 -31.75 11.98 -6.65
N LEU A 70 -32.49 11.48 -7.65
CA LEU A 70 -33.08 12.30 -8.70
C LEU A 70 -34.16 13.23 -8.14
N GLN A 71 -34.98 12.77 -7.18
CA GLN A 71 -35.99 13.62 -6.53
C GLN A 71 -35.36 14.80 -5.75
N MET A 72 -34.13 14.63 -5.27
CA MET A 72 -33.37 15.67 -4.61
C MET A 72 -32.56 16.56 -5.56
N GLY A 73 -32.73 16.39 -6.86
CA GLY A 73 -32.00 17.14 -7.88
C GLY A 73 -30.57 16.65 -8.16
N GLY A 74 -30.19 15.50 -7.62
CA GLY A 74 -28.88 14.90 -7.85
C GLY A 74 -28.71 14.35 -9.26
N ARG A 75 -27.48 14.19 -9.70
CA ARG A 75 -27.10 13.65 -11.01
C ARG A 75 -26.68 12.21 -10.89
N MET A 76 -27.45 11.28 -11.47
CA MET A 76 -27.11 9.86 -11.46
C MET A 76 -27.18 9.25 -12.86
N THR A 77 -26.18 8.44 -13.16
CA THR A 77 -26.11 7.62 -14.38
C THR A 77 -26.11 6.15 -13.98
N ILE A 78 -26.93 5.35 -14.64
CA ILE A 78 -26.98 3.90 -14.43
C ILE A 78 -26.64 3.21 -15.75
N LEU A 79 -25.69 2.27 -15.70
CA LEU A 79 -25.38 1.37 -16.81
C LEU A 79 -25.76 -0.05 -16.38
N VAL A 80 -26.78 -0.60 -17.04
CA VAL A 80 -27.30 -1.94 -16.75
C VAL A 80 -26.63 -2.96 -17.66
N LYS A 81 -26.10 -4.01 -17.07
CA LYS A 81 -25.58 -5.19 -17.78
C LYS A 81 -26.72 -6.20 -17.92
N GLU A 82 -27.36 -6.22 -19.07
CA GLU A 82 -28.50 -7.09 -19.34
C GLU A 82 -28.16 -8.57 -19.21
N GLY A 83 -29.05 -9.34 -18.57
CA GLY A 83 -28.90 -10.77 -18.33
C GLY A 83 -27.74 -11.13 -17.40
N THR A 84 -27.21 -10.18 -16.66
CA THR A 84 -26.09 -10.39 -15.75
C THR A 84 -26.57 -10.27 -14.30
N ALA A 85 -26.17 -11.21 -13.46
CA ALA A 85 -26.41 -11.17 -12.02
C ALA A 85 -25.34 -10.33 -11.29
N HIS A 86 -25.00 -10.69 -10.06
CA HIS A 86 -24.04 -9.95 -9.23
C HIS A 86 -22.61 -9.97 -9.78
N HIS A 87 -22.25 -10.96 -10.54
CA HIS A 87 -20.95 -11.11 -11.20
C HIS A 87 -21.10 -11.32 -12.71
N PRO A 88 -20.09 -10.95 -13.50
CA PRO A 88 -18.85 -10.26 -13.14
C PRO A 88 -19.06 -8.78 -12.80
N HIS A 89 -18.18 -8.24 -11.96
CA HIS A 89 -18.14 -6.81 -11.72
C HIS A 89 -17.54 -6.07 -12.91
N SER A 90 -17.77 -4.73 -12.95
CA SER A 90 -17.30 -3.82 -13.99
C SER A 90 -17.91 -4.10 -15.39
N LEU A 91 -17.49 -3.33 -16.36
CA LEU A 91 -17.77 -3.55 -17.77
C LEU A 91 -16.60 -4.32 -18.41
N ARG A 92 -16.88 -5.10 -19.43
CA ARG A 92 -15.84 -5.76 -20.22
C ARG A 92 -14.91 -4.74 -20.90
N ASP A 93 -15.48 -3.64 -21.37
CA ASP A 93 -14.74 -2.43 -21.77
C ASP A 93 -14.93 -1.38 -20.69
N PRO A 94 -13.89 -0.99 -19.95
CA PRO A 94 -13.99 0.00 -18.88
C PRO A 94 -14.04 1.45 -19.37
N SER A 95 -13.85 1.72 -20.66
CA SER A 95 -13.76 3.08 -21.20
C SER A 95 -14.93 3.98 -20.79
N PRO A 96 -16.21 3.54 -20.80
CA PRO A 96 -17.32 4.38 -20.35
C PRO A 96 -17.23 4.81 -18.89
N ILE A 97 -16.64 3.95 -18.03
CA ILE A 97 -16.43 4.26 -16.62
C ILE A 97 -15.32 5.32 -16.48
N VAL A 98 -14.21 5.09 -17.18
CA VAL A 98 -13.04 6.01 -17.13
C VAL A 98 -13.45 7.38 -17.63
N ASP A 99 -14.11 7.46 -18.80
CA ASP A 99 -14.57 8.72 -19.39
C ASP A 99 -15.52 9.46 -18.45
N TRP A 100 -16.46 8.72 -17.82
CA TRP A 100 -17.39 9.33 -16.88
C TRP A 100 -16.68 9.86 -15.64
N VAL A 101 -15.75 9.09 -15.05
CA VAL A 101 -14.97 9.51 -13.87
C VAL A 101 -14.14 10.74 -14.22
N VAL A 102 -13.36 10.71 -15.30
CA VAL A 102 -12.52 11.84 -15.74
C VAL A 102 -13.34 13.11 -15.93
N LYS A 103 -14.53 12.99 -16.53
CA LYS A 103 -15.44 14.12 -16.74
C LYS A 103 -15.99 14.72 -15.45
N ASN A 104 -16.17 13.91 -14.41
CA ASN A 104 -16.85 14.32 -13.17
C ASN A 104 -15.91 14.54 -11.99
N VAL A 105 -14.62 14.28 -12.14
CA VAL A 105 -13.64 14.64 -11.10
C VAL A 105 -13.34 16.13 -11.23
N ALA A 106 -13.90 16.91 -10.32
CA ALA A 106 -13.59 18.34 -10.24
C ALA A 106 -12.18 18.50 -9.65
N GLN A 107 -11.26 19.06 -10.42
CA GLN A 107 -9.89 19.37 -9.99
C GLN A 107 -9.16 18.14 -9.39
N ALA A 108 -9.14 17.04 -10.13
CA ALA A 108 -8.25 15.95 -9.78
C ALA A 108 -6.84 16.52 -9.63
N THR A 109 -6.24 16.30 -8.48
CA THR A 109 -4.81 16.52 -8.34
C THR A 109 -4.14 15.70 -9.45
N PRO A 110 -3.33 16.29 -10.32
CA PRO A 110 -2.71 15.56 -11.41
C PRO A 110 -1.97 14.36 -10.85
N LEU A 111 -2.18 13.18 -11.45
CA LEU A 111 -1.38 12.03 -11.10
C LEU A 111 0.10 12.38 -11.33
N PRO A 112 1.00 11.93 -10.46
CA PRO A 112 2.42 12.11 -10.70
C PRO A 112 2.82 11.55 -12.06
N ASP A 113 3.70 12.24 -12.75
CA ASP A 113 4.20 11.91 -14.10
C ASP A 113 4.85 10.53 -14.24
N PHE A 114 5.28 9.94 -13.12
CA PHE A 114 5.86 8.60 -13.09
C PHE A 114 4.85 7.45 -13.17
N ILE A 115 3.53 7.75 -13.23
CA ILE A 115 2.46 6.74 -13.32
C ILE A 115 2.02 6.48 -14.77
N ASP A 116 2.67 7.06 -15.74
CA ASP A 116 2.24 7.05 -17.13
C ASP A 116 2.55 5.75 -17.90
N ASP A 117 3.33 4.82 -17.34
CA ASP A 117 3.65 3.56 -18.02
C ASP A 117 2.49 2.54 -18.00
N GLY A 118 1.35 2.93 -17.41
CA GLY A 118 0.10 2.18 -17.40
C GLY A 118 0.12 0.93 -16.53
N PHE A 119 1.19 0.71 -15.76
CA PHE A 119 1.38 -0.54 -15.04
C PHE A 119 1.25 -0.45 -13.52
N ILE A 120 1.22 0.74 -12.97
CA ILE A 120 0.98 0.95 -11.56
C ILE A 120 -0.50 0.75 -11.28
N ARG A 121 -0.84 -0.33 -10.58
CA ARG A 121 -2.22 -0.74 -10.34
C ARG A 121 -2.88 -0.08 -9.17
N SER A 122 -2.11 0.26 -8.17
CA SER A 122 -2.61 0.92 -6.99
C SER A 122 -1.69 2.06 -6.64
N TYR A 123 -2.26 3.23 -6.66
CA TYR A 123 -1.60 4.45 -6.24
C TYR A 123 -2.52 5.16 -5.27
N TYR A 124 -2.01 5.43 -4.09
CA TYR A 124 -2.75 6.10 -3.03
C TYR A 124 -2.18 7.48 -2.80
N TYR A 125 -2.91 8.48 -3.22
CA TYR A 125 -2.57 9.87 -2.99
C TYR A 125 -3.69 10.54 -2.18
N ASN A 126 -3.32 11.15 -1.07
CA ASN A 126 -4.24 11.94 -0.28
C ASN A 126 -3.67 13.35 -0.11
N PRO A 127 -4.31 14.39 -0.66
CA PRO A 127 -3.85 15.76 -0.56
C PRO A 127 -3.90 16.34 0.85
N GLU A 128 -4.77 15.82 1.72
CA GLU A 128 -4.97 16.33 3.07
C GLU A 128 -4.29 15.49 4.14
N ASN A 129 -4.09 14.19 3.86
CA ASN A 129 -3.69 13.24 4.87
C ASN A 129 -2.95 12.06 4.24
N SER A 130 -1.71 11.84 4.61
CA SER A 130 -0.88 10.78 4.03
C SER A 130 -1.29 9.36 4.42
N TYR A 131 -2.37 9.14 5.19
CA TYR A 131 -2.68 7.81 5.70
C TYR A 131 -4.16 7.58 5.98
N LEU A 132 -4.90 7.30 4.96
CA LEU A 132 -6.31 6.91 5.11
C LEU A 132 -6.52 5.57 5.82
N TYR A 133 -5.50 4.73 5.86
CA TYR A 133 -5.67 3.33 6.27
C TYR A 133 -5.54 3.10 7.76
N LEU A 134 -5.06 4.06 8.50
CA LEU A 134 -4.35 3.75 9.73
C LEU A 134 -4.84 4.53 10.93
N LYS A 135 -5.95 5.22 10.80
CA LYS A 135 -6.55 5.89 11.95
C LYS A 135 -6.96 4.94 13.07
N GLU A 136 -7.11 3.66 12.75
CA GLU A 136 -7.55 2.63 13.71
C GLU A 136 -6.77 1.35 13.48
N GLU A 137 -5.57 1.26 14.07
CA GLU A 137 -4.69 0.09 14.02
C GLU A 137 -5.40 -1.24 14.34
N ASN A 138 -6.38 -1.20 15.21
CA ASN A 138 -7.08 -2.40 15.65
C ASN A 138 -8.22 -2.83 14.71
N THR A 139 -8.84 -1.93 13.99
CA THR A 139 -9.97 -2.25 13.10
C THR A 139 -9.52 -2.96 11.84
N TRP A 140 -8.37 -2.61 11.32
CA TRP A 140 -7.79 -3.28 10.16
C TRP A 140 -7.34 -4.70 10.46
N MET A 141 -6.74 -4.94 11.63
CA MET A 141 -6.32 -6.26 12.08
C MET A 141 -7.49 -7.15 12.49
N THR A 142 -8.55 -6.58 13.07
CA THR A 142 -9.73 -7.33 13.52
C THR A 142 -10.74 -7.61 12.41
N ALA A 143 -10.76 -6.83 11.34
CA ALA A 143 -11.58 -7.11 10.16
C ALA A 143 -11.08 -8.32 9.35
N ARG A 144 -9.88 -8.81 9.64
CA ARG A 144 -9.31 -10.02 9.04
C ARG A 144 -9.51 -11.22 9.93
N GLY A 145 -10.71 -11.78 9.87
CA GLY A 145 -10.95 -13.13 10.40
C GLY A 145 -10.09 -14.17 9.67
N PRO A 146 -9.86 -15.36 10.26
CA PRO A 146 -9.18 -16.46 9.59
C PRO A 146 -9.88 -16.77 8.26
N GLY A 147 -9.16 -16.73 7.15
CA GLY A 147 -9.67 -16.97 5.80
C GLY A 147 -9.87 -15.74 4.92
N TYR A 148 -9.56 -14.54 5.39
CA TYR A 148 -9.56 -13.35 4.55
C TYR A 148 -8.26 -13.27 3.73
N THR A 149 -8.35 -13.56 2.45
CA THR A 149 -7.26 -13.33 1.50
C THR A 149 -7.21 -11.84 1.21
N PRO A 150 -6.08 -11.17 1.42
CA PRO A 150 -5.96 -9.76 1.09
C PRO A 150 -6.23 -9.53 -0.40
N TYR A 151 -6.91 -8.46 -0.72
CA TYR A 151 -7.27 -8.03 -2.08
C TYR A 151 -6.09 -8.03 -3.08
N TYR A 152 -4.85 -8.01 -2.60
CA TYR A 152 -3.62 -8.01 -3.37
C TYR A 152 -3.22 -9.36 -4.00
N GLU A 153 -3.78 -10.47 -3.54
CA GLU A 153 -3.45 -11.81 -4.06
C GLU A 153 -4.28 -12.21 -5.29
N GLN A 154 -5.33 -11.46 -5.62
CA GLN A 154 -6.25 -11.80 -6.70
C GLN A 154 -5.90 -11.20 -8.07
N TYR A 155 -4.87 -10.36 -8.16
CA TYR A 155 -4.43 -9.83 -9.43
C TYR A 155 -3.17 -10.56 -9.92
N GLU A 156 -3.37 -11.76 -10.46
CA GLU A 156 -2.44 -12.27 -11.48
C GLU A 156 -2.56 -11.36 -12.68
N VAL A 157 -1.51 -10.60 -12.92
CA VAL A 157 -1.43 -9.75 -14.10
C VAL A 157 -0.93 -10.57 -15.25
N GLU A 158 -1.73 -10.75 -16.26
CA GLU A 158 -1.21 -11.05 -17.59
C GLU A 158 -0.38 -9.85 -18.06
N GLY A 159 0.92 -9.99 -18.00
CA GLY A 159 1.86 -8.97 -18.47
C GLY A 159 2.71 -8.33 -17.36
N LYS A 160 3.82 -7.80 -17.78
CA LYS A 160 4.75 -7.01 -16.96
C LYS A 160 4.96 -5.65 -17.61
N SER A 161 5.25 -4.63 -16.82
CA SER A 161 5.70 -3.34 -17.35
C SER A 161 7.01 -3.50 -18.14
N ARG A 162 7.38 -2.46 -18.89
CA ARG A 162 8.71 -2.39 -19.57
C ARG A 162 9.89 -2.58 -18.61
N TYR A 163 9.67 -2.42 -17.31
CA TYR A 163 10.67 -2.64 -16.26
C TYR A 163 10.63 -4.04 -15.65
N GLY A 164 9.77 -4.94 -16.12
CA GLY A 164 9.61 -6.28 -15.58
C GLY A 164 8.82 -6.36 -14.27
N VAL A 165 8.14 -5.26 -13.88
CA VAL A 165 7.34 -5.19 -12.65
C VAL A 165 5.95 -5.74 -12.90
N SER A 166 5.51 -6.69 -12.10
CA SER A 166 4.17 -7.29 -12.20
C SER A 166 3.14 -6.59 -11.30
N SER A 167 3.54 -6.12 -10.13
CA SER A 167 2.67 -5.33 -9.25
C SER A 167 3.46 -4.47 -8.30
N MET A 168 2.94 -3.29 -7.98
CA MET A 168 3.54 -2.34 -7.04
C MET A 168 2.45 -1.44 -6.47
N VAL A 169 2.64 -1.00 -5.23
CA VAL A 169 1.84 0.04 -4.60
C VAL A 169 2.77 1.18 -4.23
N ILE A 170 2.44 2.39 -4.64
CA ILE A 170 3.14 3.61 -4.21
C ILE A 170 2.19 4.44 -3.37
N ILE A 171 2.65 4.82 -2.18
CA ILE A 171 1.97 5.79 -1.35
C ILE A 171 2.79 7.06 -1.36
N ALA A 172 2.22 8.10 -1.92
CA ALA A 172 2.89 9.38 -2.05
C ALA A 172 2.58 10.30 -0.86
N PRO A 173 3.56 11.07 -0.40
CA PRO A 173 3.33 12.11 0.59
C PRO A 173 2.56 13.28 -0.03
N ASN A 174 1.86 14.07 0.79
CA ASN A 174 1.19 15.29 0.34
C ASN A 174 2.17 16.29 -0.31
N LYS A 175 3.38 16.33 0.23
CA LYS A 175 4.47 17.14 -0.30
C LYS A 175 5.75 16.30 -0.27
N SER A 176 6.23 15.96 -1.45
CA SER A 176 7.49 15.23 -1.58
C SER A 176 8.66 16.06 -1.09
N ALA A 177 9.55 15.47 -0.32
CA ALA A 177 10.84 16.08 0.00
C ALA A 177 11.74 16.13 -1.23
N ALA A 178 12.72 17.03 -1.21
CA ALA A 178 13.65 17.20 -2.32
C ALA A 178 14.37 15.88 -2.65
N GLY A 179 14.50 15.59 -3.94
CA GLY A 179 15.09 14.33 -4.42
C GLY A 179 14.17 13.10 -4.34
N LYS A 180 12.88 13.31 -4.07
CA LYS A 180 11.87 12.24 -4.00
C LYS A 180 12.38 11.02 -3.21
N PRO A 181 12.71 11.17 -1.90
CA PRO A 181 13.16 10.05 -1.10
C PRO A 181 12.05 9.02 -0.95
N TRP A 182 12.43 7.76 -0.82
CA TRP A 182 11.47 6.68 -0.72
C TRP A 182 11.96 5.50 0.11
N VAL A 183 10.99 4.75 0.61
CA VAL A 183 11.20 3.52 1.34
C VAL A 183 10.79 2.36 0.46
N PHE A 184 11.66 1.41 0.28
CA PHE A 184 11.37 0.17 -0.41
C PHE A 184 10.97 -0.87 0.64
N ARG A 185 9.68 -1.15 0.69
CA ARG A 185 9.10 -2.01 1.70
C ARG A 185 8.79 -3.39 1.14
N SER A 186 9.33 -4.40 1.79
CA SER A 186 9.11 -5.81 1.42
C SER A 186 7.88 -6.43 2.09
N ASP A 187 7.27 -5.73 3.03
CA ASP A 187 6.19 -6.21 3.87
C ASP A 187 4.87 -5.48 3.61
N ARG A 188 3.76 -6.02 4.10
CA ARG A 188 2.44 -5.39 4.00
C ARG A 188 2.37 -4.16 4.91
N MET A 189 1.57 -3.17 4.51
CA MET A 189 1.40 -1.93 5.29
C MET A 189 0.81 -2.08 6.69
N ASP A 190 0.21 -3.20 7.00
CA ASP A 190 -0.42 -3.47 8.29
C ASP A 190 0.59 -3.67 9.44
N ARG A 191 1.88 -3.84 9.10
CA ARG A 191 2.95 -3.89 10.10
C ARG A 191 3.76 -2.61 10.03
N ASN A 192 4.04 -2.01 11.16
CA ASN A 192 4.85 -0.77 11.29
C ASN A 192 4.28 0.47 10.59
N ALA A 193 2.98 0.48 10.34
CA ALA A 193 2.30 1.56 9.65
C ALA A 193 2.52 2.96 10.26
N LEU A 194 2.77 3.04 11.56
CA LEU A 194 3.07 4.32 12.23
C LEU A 194 4.41 4.90 11.77
N VAL A 195 5.39 4.06 11.45
CA VAL A 195 6.68 4.51 10.90
C VAL A 195 6.49 5.03 9.49
N ASP A 196 5.72 4.31 8.65
CA ASP A 196 5.38 4.77 7.29
C ASP A 196 4.66 6.10 7.31
N GLN A 197 3.69 6.28 8.22
CA GLN A 197 2.97 7.56 8.40
C GLN A 197 3.91 8.70 8.71
N ALA A 198 4.82 8.48 9.64
CA ALA A 198 5.78 9.49 10.04
C ALA A 198 6.80 9.81 8.93
N LEU A 199 7.15 8.83 8.10
CA LEU A 199 7.99 9.03 6.90
C LEU A 199 7.25 9.79 5.80
N LEU A 200 5.99 9.45 5.54
CA LEU A 200 5.12 10.20 4.62
C LEU A 200 4.98 11.66 5.06
N ALA A 201 4.81 11.92 6.36
CA ALA A 201 4.76 13.28 6.90
C ALA A 201 6.06 14.07 6.66
N GLN A 202 7.20 13.39 6.52
CA GLN A 202 8.50 13.99 6.16
C GLN A 202 8.76 14.04 4.64
N GLY A 203 7.77 13.66 3.83
CA GLY A 203 7.87 13.73 2.37
C GLY A 203 8.51 12.52 1.70
N TYR A 204 8.65 11.41 2.41
CA TYR A 204 9.08 10.13 1.82
C TYR A 204 7.91 9.44 1.13
N HIS A 205 8.17 8.77 0.04
CA HIS A 205 7.23 7.84 -0.59
C HIS A 205 7.40 6.45 0.01
N ILE A 206 6.32 5.70 0.14
CA ILE A 206 6.36 4.29 0.55
C ILE A 206 6.05 3.44 -0.67
N VAL A 207 6.96 2.57 -1.04
CA VAL A 207 6.84 1.69 -2.20
C VAL A 207 6.81 0.25 -1.74
N ILE A 208 5.70 -0.42 -2.00
CA ILE A 208 5.46 -1.79 -1.59
C ILE A 208 5.43 -2.66 -2.84
N THR A 209 6.30 -3.66 -2.87
CA THR A 209 6.24 -4.70 -3.87
C THR A 209 6.00 -6.01 -3.13
N PRO A 210 4.84 -6.64 -3.29
CA PRO A 210 4.52 -7.87 -2.60
C PRO A 210 5.55 -8.96 -2.93
N LEU A 211 6.17 -9.52 -1.91
CA LEU A 211 6.99 -10.71 -2.02
C LEU A 211 6.06 -11.91 -2.01
N THR A 212 5.67 -12.40 -3.17
CA THR A 212 5.01 -13.70 -3.25
C THR A 212 6.08 -14.77 -3.40
N ALA A 213 6.09 -15.73 -2.48
CA ALA A 213 7.00 -16.87 -2.53
C ALA A 213 6.84 -17.73 -3.81
N GLN A 214 5.85 -17.43 -4.63
CA GLN A 214 5.53 -18.10 -5.87
C GLN A 214 6.24 -17.51 -7.10
N SER A 215 6.72 -16.26 -7.03
CA SER A 215 7.48 -15.68 -8.14
C SER A 215 8.98 -15.88 -7.92
N GLY A 216 9.62 -16.75 -8.67
CA GLY A 216 11.08 -16.94 -8.67
C GLY A 216 11.88 -15.69 -9.07
N ALA A 217 11.24 -14.55 -9.21
CA ALA A 217 11.76 -13.32 -9.77
C ALA A 217 11.71 -12.11 -8.78
N VAL A 218 11.76 -12.36 -7.46
CA VAL A 218 11.67 -11.28 -6.46
C VAL A 218 12.76 -10.23 -6.66
N MET A 219 14.01 -10.66 -6.88
CA MET A 219 15.14 -9.74 -7.05
C MET A 219 15.05 -8.96 -8.37
N GLU A 220 14.65 -9.63 -9.45
CA GLU A 220 14.42 -8.98 -10.75
C GLU A 220 13.29 -7.94 -10.66
N GLN A 221 12.25 -8.24 -9.91
CA GLN A 221 11.15 -7.31 -9.70
C GLN A 221 11.59 -6.07 -8.91
N TRP A 222 12.43 -6.25 -7.90
CA TRP A 222 13.01 -5.15 -7.14
C TRP A 222 13.95 -4.29 -7.98
N ASP A 223 14.76 -4.90 -8.82
CA ASP A 223 15.61 -4.17 -9.79
C ASP A 223 14.76 -3.38 -10.78
N GLY A 224 13.65 -3.94 -11.24
CA GLY A 224 12.69 -3.27 -12.11
C GLY A 224 12.05 -2.06 -11.44
N VAL A 225 11.57 -2.20 -10.20
CA VAL A 225 10.99 -1.10 -9.40
C VAL A 225 12.04 -0.01 -9.16
N TYR A 226 13.25 -0.38 -8.73
CA TYR A 226 14.34 0.56 -8.50
C TYR A 226 14.65 1.35 -9.77
N LYS A 227 14.81 0.66 -10.90
CA LYS A 227 15.08 1.32 -12.19
C LYS A 227 13.95 2.25 -12.59
N MET A 228 12.71 1.80 -12.50
CA MET A 228 11.54 2.62 -12.85
C MET A 228 11.49 3.91 -12.04
N LEU A 229 11.61 3.82 -10.72
CA LEU A 229 11.55 5.00 -9.86
C LEU A 229 12.72 5.95 -10.08
N THR A 230 13.93 5.42 -10.22
CA THR A 230 15.12 6.27 -10.48
C THR A 230 15.11 6.94 -11.85
N ASP A 231 14.54 6.28 -12.88
CA ASP A 231 14.32 6.89 -14.20
C ASP A 231 13.32 8.08 -14.13
N HIS A 232 12.39 8.04 -13.14
CA HIS A 232 11.44 9.13 -12.88
C HIS A 232 11.89 10.12 -11.78
N GLY A 233 13.20 10.15 -11.52
CA GLY A 233 13.82 11.16 -10.65
C GLY A 233 13.69 10.91 -9.16
N PHE A 234 13.34 9.71 -8.73
CA PHE A 234 13.41 9.32 -7.34
C PHE A 234 14.84 9.14 -6.85
N SER A 235 15.04 9.23 -5.53
CA SER A 235 16.36 9.00 -4.92
C SER A 235 16.96 7.67 -5.39
N LYS A 236 18.27 7.71 -5.71
CA LYS A 236 19.03 6.49 -6.05
C LYS A 236 19.39 5.64 -4.84
N LYS A 237 19.09 6.12 -3.64
CA LYS A 237 19.38 5.41 -2.38
C LYS A 237 18.13 5.36 -1.52
N PRO A 238 17.20 4.39 -1.76
CA PRO A 238 16.07 4.15 -0.87
C PRO A 238 16.51 3.64 0.51
N ILE A 239 15.63 3.80 1.47
CA ILE A 239 15.63 3.02 2.70
C ILE A 239 14.97 1.69 2.39
N LEU A 240 15.55 0.57 2.84
CA LEU A 240 14.90 -0.74 2.77
C LEU A 240 14.23 -1.03 4.11
N GLU A 241 12.98 -1.48 4.06
CA GLU A 241 12.20 -1.81 5.24
C GLU A 241 11.61 -3.23 5.14
N GLY A 242 11.77 -4.01 6.22
CA GLY A 242 11.17 -5.33 6.29
C GLY A 242 11.04 -5.86 7.71
N SER A 243 10.12 -6.82 7.91
CA SER A 243 9.93 -7.49 9.18
C SER A 243 10.01 -9.02 9.04
N GLY A 244 10.48 -9.67 10.09
CA GLY A 244 10.60 -11.13 10.11
C GLY A 244 11.40 -11.66 8.92
N VAL A 245 10.81 -12.63 8.20
CA VAL A 245 11.42 -13.25 7.01
C VAL A 245 11.56 -12.27 5.83
N ASN A 246 10.69 -11.26 5.74
CA ASN A 246 10.75 -10.26 4.67
C ASN A 246 11.97 -9.35 4.83
N ALA A 247 12.45 -9.12 6.05
CA ALA A 247 13.70 -8.41 6.28
C ALA A 247 14.89 -9.14 5.64
N GLY A 248 14.86 -10.48 5.58
CA GLY A 248 15.89 -11.26 4.90
C GLY A 248 16.04 -10.88 3.43
N GLU A 249 14.94 -10.63 2.71
CA GLU A 249 15.00 -10.21 1.30
C GLU A 249 15.55 -8.78 1.16
N CYS A 250 15.27 -7.87 2.09
CA CYS A 250 15.92 -6.55 2.14
C CYS A 250 17.43 -6.69 2.23
N PHE A 251 17.91 -7.55 3.13
CA PHE A 251 19.35 -7.83 3.25
C PHE A 251 19.92 -8.48 2.00
N ALA A 252 19.23 -9.47 1.43
CA ALA A 252 19.68 -10.15 0.22
C ALA A 252 19.86 -9.17 -0.94
N TRP A 253 18.86 -8.32 -1.22
CA TRP A 253 18.97 -7.31 -2.28
C TRP A 253 20.06 -6.26 -1.99
N ALA A 254 20.18 -5.82 -0.74
CA ALA A 254 21.20 -4.87 -0.34
C ALA A 254 22.63 -5.42 -0.51
N MET A 255 22.83 -6.70 -0.24
CA MET A 255 24.13 -7.37 -0.41
C MET A 255 24.60 -7.39 -1.87
N GLU A 256 23.66 -7.53 -2.81
CA GLU A 256 23.91 -7.48 -4.25
C GLU A 256 24.00 -6.03 -4.78
N ASN A 257 23.35 -5.08 -4.08
CA ASN A 257 23.24 -3.69 -4.51
C ASN A 257 23.65 -2.67 -3.40
N PRO A 258 24.80 -2.83 -2.73
CA PRO A 258 25.12 -2.06 -1.53
C PRO A 258 25.18 -0.55 -1.78
N GLY A 259 25.67 -0.12 -2.94
CA GLY A 259 25.71 1.29 -3.34
C GLY A 259 24.35 1.94 -3.62
N LYS A 260 23.28 1.13 -3.72
CA LYS A 260 21.92 1.61 -3.99
C LYS A 260 21.06 1.76 -2.72
N VAL A 261 21.62 1.66 -1.53
CA VAL A 261 20.88 1.64 -0.26
C VAL A 261 21.34 2.76 0.65
N SER A 262 20.41 3.55 1.19
CA SER A 262 20.72 4.57 2.20
C SER A 262 20.78 3.98 3.61
N ALA A 263 19.85 3.12 3.96
CA ALA A 263 19.75 2.45 5.27
C ALA A 263 18.89 1.19 5.15
N ILE A 264 19.04 0.28 6.13
CA ILE A 264 18.13 -0.85 6.30
C ILE A 264 17.44 -0.71 7.66
N TYR A 265 16.11 -0.67 7.66
CA TYR A 265 15.28 -0.74 8.84
C TYR A 265 14.62 -2.12 8.91
N ALA A 266 14.88 -2.86 9.98
CA ALA A 266 14.42 -4.22 10.13
C ALA A 266 13.77 -4.47 11.49
N VAL A 267 12.63 -5.14 11.49
CA VAL A 267 11.87 -5.49 12.70
C VAL A 267 11.91 -7.00 12.88
N ASN A 268 12.43 -7.48 14.01
CA ASN A 268 12.58 -8.91 14.29
C ASN A 268 13.12 -9.69 13.07
N PRO A 269 14.27 -9.31 12.50
CA PRO A 269 14.74 -9.86 11.24
C PRO A 269 15.05 -11.34 11.32
N VAL A 270 14.67 -12.09 10.28
CA VAL A 270 15.08 -13.47 10.06
C VAL A 270 16.07 -13.50 8.89
N MET A 271 17.34 -13.77 9.20
CA MET A 271 18.45 -13.76 8.22
C MET A 271 18.51 -15.03 7.38
N ARG A 272 17.43 -15.26 6.64
CA ARG A 272 17.28 -16.40 5.76
C ARG A 272 16.48 -15.97 4.54
N SER A 273 17.06 -16.16 3.35
CA SER A 273 16.33 -15.89 2.11
C SER A 273 15.13 -16.82 1.95
N LEU A 274 13.98 -16.27 1.67
CA LEU A 274 12.76 -17.03 1.34
C LEU A 274 12.94 -17.82 0.05
N MET A 275 13.70 -17.27 -0.90
CA MET A 275 13.93 -17.85 -2.22
C MET A 275 14.92 -19.01 -2.15
N THR A 276 16.11 -18.74 -1.67
CA THR A 276 17.22 -19.73 -1.72
C THR A 276 17.28 -20.60 -0.48
N LYS A 277 16.54 -20.25 0.59
CA LYS A 277 16.59 -20.86 1.92
C LYS A 277 17.98 -20.79 2.58
N LYS A 278 18.91 -20.05 1.98
CA LYS A 278 20.26 -19.87 2.50
C LYS A 278 20.29 -18.90 3.66
N ASN A 279 21.24 -19.11 4.54
CA ASN A 279 21.63 -18.17 5.60
C ASN A 279 22.31 -16.95 4.97
N LEU A 280 22.03 -15.76 5.48
CA LEU A 280 22.52 -14.50 4.94
C LEU A 280 23.62 -13.84 5.77
N PHE A 281 24.01 -14.40 6.92
CA PHE A 281 25.02 -13.75 7.80
C PHE A 281 26.37 -13.55 7.11
N ASP A 282 26.81 -14.51 6.33
CA ASP A 282 28.11 -14.46 5.65
C ASP A 282 28.14 -13.39 4.51
N GLY A 283 26.98 -12.96 4.03
CA GLY A 283 26.83 -11.96 2.98
C GLY A 283 26.85 -10.50 3.46
N LEU A 284 27.02 -10.20 4.75
CA LEU A 284 26.93 -8.84 5.28
C LEU A 284 28.12 -7.92 4.91
N SER A 285 29.23 -8.49 4.42
CA SER A 285 30.45 -7.71 4.15
C SER A 285 30.26 -6.59 3.10
N PRO A 286 29.59 -6.77 1.97
CA PRO A 286 29.40 -5.70 0.97
C PRO A 286 28.68 -4.48 1.56
N ILE A 287 27.60 -4.67 2.31
CA ILE A 287 26.83 -3.56 2.91
C ILE A 287 27.62 -2.88 4.06
N ALA A 288 28.41 -3.63 4.81
CA ALA A 288 29.27 -3.05 5.84
C ALA A 288 30.39 -2.20 5.22
N LYS A 289 31.03 -2.66 4.13
CA LYS A 289 32.07 -1.93 3.40
C LYS A 289 31.53 -0.65 2.77
N GLU A 290 30.34 -0.67 2.21
CA GLU A 290 29.66 0.53 1.67
C GLU A 290 29.19 1.47 2.79
N GLY A 291 29.24 1.03 4.05
CA GLY A 291 28.85 1.81 5.21
C GLY A 291 27.33 1.98 5.36
N VAL A 292 26.53 1.07 4.81
CA VAL A 292 25.06 1.08 4.94
C VAL A 292 24.67 0.95 6.40
N PRO A 293 23.97 1.92 7.00
CA PRO A 293 23.57 1.81 8.41
C PRO A 293 22.40 0.83 8.57
N LEU A 294 22.45 0.06 9.65
CA LEU A 294 21.36 -0.83 10.06
C LEU A 294 20.67 -0.28 11.30
N LEU A 295 19.35 -0.17 11.24
CA LEU A 295 18.49 0.03 12.41
C LEU A 295 17.63 -1.22 12.61
N ILE A 296 17.83 -1.92 13.70
CA ILE A 296 17.07 -3.12 14.04
C ILE A 296 16.24 -2.85 15.28
N VAL A 297 14.96 -3.20 15.23
CA VAL A 297 14.08 -3.19 16.39
C VAL A 297 13.66 -4.63 16.66
N SER A 298 13.89 -5.13 17.86
CA SER A 298 13.56 -6.53 18.18
C SER A 298 13.00 -6.66 19.59
N GLY A 299 11.99 -7.53 19.73
CA GLY A 299 11.51 -7.96 21.03
C GLY A 299 12.50 -8.90 21.71
N SER A 300 12.75 -8.70 23.02
CA SER A 300 13.69 -9.56 23.77
C SER A 300 13.19 -11.00 23.93
N GLN A 301 11.86 -11.22 23.77
CA GLN A 301 11.23 -12.54 23.78
C GLN A 301 10.85 -13.05 22.38
N ASP A 302 11.34 -12.40 21.31
CA ASP A 302 11.18 -12.92 19.96
C ASP A 302 11.93 -14.25 19.82
N PRO A 303 11.30 -15.31 19.25
CA PRO A 303 11.97 -16.61 19.08
C PRO A 303 13.30 -16.52 18.33
N TRP A 304 13.44 -15.56 17.41
CA TRP A 304 14.61 -15.38 16.57
C TRP A 304 15.62 -14.36 17.12
N PHE A 305 15.36 -13.75 18.28
CA PHE A 305 16.20 -12.70 18.82
C PHE A 305 17.66 -13.14 19.00
N LYS A 306 17.88 -14.30 19.63
CA LYS A 306 19.25 -14.82 19.88
C LYS A 306 19.90 -15.31 18.59
N GLU A 307 19.16 -16.02 17.76
CA GLU A 307 19.69 -16.70 16.57
C GLU A 307 19.87 -15.77 15.37
N HIS A 308 19.16 -14.65 15.32
CA HIS A 308 19.25 -13.71 14.22
C HIS A 308 19.68 -12.31 14.64
N THR A 309 18.94 -11.60 15.50
CA THR A 309 19.28 -10.22 15.87
C THR A 309 20.66 -10.13 16.52
N LYS A 310 20.94 -11.00 17.47
CA LYS A 310 22.27 -11.01 18.15
C LYS A 310 23.42 -11.46 17.24
N VAL A 311 23.14 -12.35 16.30
CA VAL A 311 24.14 -12.78 15.33
C VAL A 311 24.45 -11.67 14.32
N ILE A 312 23.42 -10.94 13.81
CA ILE A 312 23.66 -9.73 13.00
C ILE A 312 24.54 -8.74 13.78
N GLU A 313 24.23 -8.51 15.05
CA GLU A 313 25.00 -7.59 15.89
C GLU A 313 26.48 -7.94 15.92
N GLN A 314 26.79 -9.20 16.19
CA GLN A 314 28.16 -9.70 16.25
C GLN A 314 28.89 -9.60 14.91
N HIS A 315 28.26 -10.09 13.84
CA HIS A 315 28.85 -10.10 12.50
C HIS A 315 29.04 -8.68 11.97
N TYR A 316 28.00 -7.81 12.06
CA TYR A 316 28.06 -6.50 11.46
C TYR A 316 29.04 -5.57 12.21
N LYS A 317 29.09 -5.64 13.53
CA LYS A 317 30.10 -4.92 14.35
C LYS A 317 31.52 -5.38 14.05
N LYS A 318 31.73 -6.69 13.89
CA LYS A 318 33.05 -7.25 13.51
C LYS A 318 33.53 -6.74 12.15
N LEU A 319 32.59 -6.47 11.23
CA LEU A 319 32.86 -5.87 9.91
C LEU A 319 33.04 -4.36 9.93
N GLY A 320 32.93 -3.70 11.11
CA GLY A 320 33.00 -2.25 11.24
C GLY A 320 31.73 -1.52 10.79
N GLY A 321 30.63 -2.25 10.58
CA GLY A 321 29.39 -1.69 10.10
C GLY A 321 28.66 -0.83 11.14
N LYS A 322 27.92 0.17 10.67
CA LYS A 322 27.09 1.06 11.50
C LYS A 322 25.80 0.38 11.88
N LEU A 323 25.62 0.02 13.13
CA LEU A 323 24.45 -0.72 13.63
C LEU A 323 23.89 -0.07 14.90
N LYS A 324 22.57 0.13 14.91
CA LYS A 324 21.79 0.43 16.11
C LYS A 324 20.73 -0.65 16.29
N ILE A 325 20.64 -1.18 17.52
CA ILE A 325 19.57 -2.10 17.91
C ILE A 325 18.75 -1.46 19.01
N VAL A 326 17.43 -1.45 18.83
CA VAL A 326 16.44 -1.07 19.84
C VAL A 326 15.79 -2.35 20.32
N VAL A 327 16.08 -2.74 21.56
CA VAL A 327 15.47 -3.92 22.18
C VAL A 327 14.20 -3.50 22.90
N LYS A 328 13.08 -4.13 22.59
CA LYS A 328 11.81 -3.97 23.29
C LYS A 328 11.67 -5.06 24.32
N GLU A 329 12.03 -4.72 25.56
CA GLU A 329 12.05 -5.67 26.68
C GLU A 329 10.67 -6.26 26.97
N GLY A 330 10.61 -7.57 27.17
CA GLY A 330 9.39 -8.31 27.45
C GLY A 330 8.45 -8.50 26.27
N GLN A 331 8.78 -7.98 25.07
CA GLN A 331 7.96 -8.13 23.87
C GLN A 331 8.45 -9.28 23.01
N GLY A 332 7.51 -9.97 22.37
CA GLY A 332 7.77 -11.10 21.47
C GLY A 332 7.89 -10.65 20.00
N HIS A 333 7.32 -11.45 19.09
CA HIS A 333 7.42 -11.21 17.65
C HIS A 333 6.65 -9.96 17.20
N PHE A 334 5.54 -9.65 17.87
CA PHE A 334 4.76 -8.44 17.62
C PHE A 334 5.14 -7.37 18.65
N ILE A 335 5.76 -6.30 18.17
CA ILE A 335 6.30 -5.25 19.02
C ILE A 335 5.60 -3.92 18.77
N LYS A 336 5.47 -3.11 19.83
CA LYS A 336 5.05 -1.72 19.71
C LYS A 336 6.26 -0.85 19.37
N ILE A 337 6.14 -0.13 18.28
CA ILE A 337 7.20 0.74 17.75
C ILE A 337 6.84 2.18 18.04
N ASP A 338 7.83 2.95 18.47
CA ASP A 338 7.76 4.40 18.57
C ASP A 338 8.24 4.98 17.23
N PRO A 339 7.34 5.53 16.41
CA PRO A 339 7.67 5.97 15.06
C PRO A 339 8.67 7.13 15.05
N GLU A 340 8.58 8.07 16.00
CA GLU A 340 9.44 9.24 16.03
C GLU A 340 10.91 8.84 16.26
N VAL A 341 11.14 7.90 17.19
CA VAL A 341 12.49 7.38 17.47
C VAL A 341 13.08 6.68 16.26
N ILE A 342 12.26 5.92 15.51
CA ILE A 342 12.71 5.19 14.33
C ILE A 342 13.02 6.15 13.21
N VAL A 343 12.06 7.01 12.85
CA VAL A 343 12.21 7.96 11.75
C VAL A 343 13.39 8.89 11.98
N ALA A 344 13.54 9.46 13.18
CA ALA A 344 14.69 10.27 13.55
C ALA A 344 16.06 9.57 13.42
N GLN A 345 16.08 8.24 13.37
CA GLN A 345 17.33 7.49 13.16
C GLN A 345 17.58 7.17 11.68
N ILE A 346 16.55 6.72 10.95
CA ILE A 346 16.72 6.24 9.57
C ILE A 346 16.82 7.39 8.56
N THR A 347 16.24 8.56 8.84
CA THR A 347 16.30 9.73 7.97
C THR A 347 17.57 10.59 8.12
N LYS A 348 18.49 10.17 8.97
CA LYS A 348 19.81 10.82 9.11
C LYS A 348 20.77 10.52 7.95
N TYR A 349 20.45 9.56 7.14
CA TYR A 349 21.30 8.99 6.12
C TYR A 349 20.71 9.23 4.73
#